data_b21d2e92c2767a5fff3d6054da4bed44
#
_entry.id   b21d2e92c2767a5fff3d6054da4bed44
#
_cell.length_a   1.000
_cell.length_b   1.000
_cell.length_c   1.000
_cell.angle_alpha   90.00
_cell.angle_beta   90.00
_cell.angle_gamma   90.00
#
_symmetry.space_group_name_H-M   'P 1'
#
loop_
_entity.id
_entity.type
_entity.pdbx_description
1 polymer ?
#
loop_
_entity_poly.entity_id
_entity_poly.type
_entity_poly.pdbx_seq_one_letter_code
_entity_poly.pdbx_strand_id
1 'polypeptide(L)'
;MEKSLKTAYLIDGVRTPIGSFAGALSKVRADDLAAIVLKELMLRNPSIDQSAIHDVIMGCANQAGEDNRNVARMALLLAGMPVTVPGVTVNRLCASGLSASMDAARNIMTGDAELMIAGGIEHMTRAPMVMAKAESAFAKNMEMADSTFGWRFINPKMKAQYGVDAMGETAENLADNHQISRADQDLFAMRSQQKAAAARTSGRFSKEIVAVEVQQKKETIWVREDEFIKPQTNLDGLSKLKPAFRKEGTVTAGNASGLNDGAAALLFASADAIKKYNLIPKAKIISMGVIGVMPNIMGIGPVEASNLALQKAGLSLADMDIIELNE
;
A
#
# COMPACT_ATOMS: atom_id res chain seq x y z
N MET A 1 -30.77 12.46 -20.55
CA MET A 1 -30.14 13.42 -19.62
C MET A 1 -28.71 12.92 -19.35
N GLU A 2 -27.73 13.69 -19.78
CA GLU A 2 -26.34 13.40 -19.39
C GLU A 2 -26.23 13.49 -17.86
N LYS A 3 -25.91 12.40 -17.21
CA LYS A 3 -25.70 12.36 -15.77
C LYS A 3 -24.33 13.00 -15.51
N SER A 4 -24.29 14.21 -14.98
CA SER A 4 -23.02 14.84 -14.60
C SER A 4 -22.35 14.02 -13.52
N LEU A 5 -21.01 13.86 -13.61
CA LEU A 5 -20.24 13.16 -12.57
C LEU A 5 -20.36 13.91 -11.23
N LYS A 6 -20.56 13.16 -10.14
CA LYS A 6 -20.50 13.70 -8.77
C LYS A 6 -19.04 13.91 -8.34
N THR A 7 -18.85 14.67 -7.27
CA THR A 7 -17.53 14.82 -6.64
C THR A 7 -17.35 13.79 -5.53
N ALA A 8 -16.22 13.10 -5.53
CA ALA A 8 -15.80 12.23 -4.43
C ALA A 8 -14.87 12.98 -3.46
N TYR A 9 -15.15 12.89 -2.18
CA TYR A 9 -14.36 13.53 -1.12
C TYR A 9 -13.71 12.49 -0.21
N LEU A 10 -12.47 12.75 0.18
CA LEU A 10 -11.79 12.07 1.26
C LEU A 10 -12.24 12.70 2.59
N ILE A 11 -12.76 11.88 3.49
CA ILE A 11 -13.28 12.32 4.79
C ILE A 11 -12.28 12.06 5.90
N ASP A 12 -11.80 10.83 6.03
CA ASP A 12 -10.86 10.43 7.06
C ASP A 12 -9.93 9.31 6.61
N GLY A 13 -8.86 9.10 7.38
CA GLY A 13 -7.93 8.02 7.12
C GLY A 13 -7.18 7.61 8.38
N VAL A 14 -6.96 6.32 8.51
CA VAL A 14 -6.22 5.70 9.61
C VAL A 14 -5.30 4.62 9.07
N ARG A 15 -4.21 4.36 9.78
CA ARG A 15 -3.28 3.26 9.49
C ARG A 15 -2.73 2.62 10.76
N THR A 16 -2.26 1.41 10.66
CA THR A 16 -1.41 0.84 11.71
C THR A 16 -0.03 1.53 11.70
N PRO A 17 0.78 1.37 12.74
CA PRO A 17 2.22 1.52 12.59
C PRO A 17 2.72 0.63 11.45
N ILE A 18 3.79 1.03 10.78
CA ILE A 18 4.49 0.19 9.81
C ILE A 18 5.51 -0.66 10.55
N GLY A 19 5.27 -1.98 10.58
CA GLY A 19 6.19 -2.96 11.16
C GLY A 19 7.32 -3.30 10.20
N SER A 20 8.50 -3.57 10.73
CA SER A 20 9.60 -4.17 9.99
C SER A 20 9.36 -5.68 9.79
N PHE A 21 9.98 -6.25 8.76
CA PHE A 21 9.97 -7.70 8.56
C PHE A 21 10.45 -8.44 9.82
N ALA A 22 9.66 -9.42 10.26
CA ALA A 22 9.86 -10.14 11.52
C ALA A 22 9.87 -9.25 12.80
N GLY A 23 9.33 -8.02 12.70
CA GLY A 23 9.31 -7.02 13.76
C GLY A 23 8.09 -7.08 14.67
N ALA A 24 7.71 -5.92 15.19
CA ALA A 24 6.71 -5.80 16.27
C ALA A 24 5.32 -6.34 15.90
N LEU A 25 4.93 -6.27 14.60
CA LEU A 25 3.64 -6.76 14.12
C LEU A 25 3.62 -8.24 13.72
N SER A 26 4.77 -8.93 13.76
CA SER A 26 4.92 -10.30 13.27
C SER A 26 3.97 -11.34 13.88
N LYS A 27 3.38 -11.06 15.04
CA LYS A 27 2.44 -11.97 15.72
C LYS A 27 0.97 -11.63 15.47
N VAL A 28 0.67 -10.54 14.80
CA VAL A 28 -0.70 -10.16 14.46
C VAL A 28 -1.04 -10.72 13.08
N ARG A 29 -2.22 -11.29 12.93
CA ARG A 29 -2.66 -11.82 11.64
C ARG A 29 -2.93 -10.68 10.63
N ALA A 30 -2.79 -10.97 9.35
CA ALA A 30 -3.05 -9.99 8.29
C ALA A 30 -4.51 -9.50 8.29
N ASP A 31 -5.46 -10.43 8.41
CA ASP A 31 -6.89 -10.12 8.45
C ASP A 31 -7.28 -9.31 9.71
N ASP A 32 -6.63 -9.55 10.86
CA ASP A 32 -6.82 -8.77 12.08
C ASP A 32 -6.26 -7.34 11.93
N LEU A 33 -5.07 -7.17 11.33
CA LEU A 33 -4.52 -5.82 11.07
C LEU A 33 -5.47 -4.98 10.21
N ALA A 34 -6.03 -5.59 9.16
CA ALA A 34 -7.03 -4.93 8.32
C ALA A 34 -8.32 -4.59 9.09
N ALA A 35 -8.75 -5.48 9.99
CA ALA A 35 -9.94 -5.24 10.83
C ALA A 35 -9.72 -4.08 11.81
N ILE A 36 -8.52 -3.94 12.39
CA ILE A 36 -8.18 -2.85 13.32
C ILE A 36 -8.40 -1.48 12.67
N VAL A 37 -7.91 -1.25 11.46
CA VAL A 37 -8.05 0.03 10.78
C VAL A 37 -9.49 0.32 10.36
N LEU A 38 -10.25 -0.70 9.94
CA LEU A 38 -11.67 -0.54 9.62
C LEU A 38 -12.49 -0.18 10.87
N LYS A 39 -12.24 -0.87 11.97
CA LYS A 39 -12.91 -0.59 13.26
C LYS A 39 -12.61 0.82 13.74
N GLU A 40 -11.33 1.22 13.74
CA GLU A 40 -10.93 2.56 14.17
C GLU A 40 -11.53 3.65 13.28
N LEU A 41 -11.55 3.45 11.97
CA LEU A 41 -12.14 4.40 11.03
C LEU A 41 -13.62 4.65 11.34
N MET A 42 -14.38 3.62 11.69
CA MET A 42 -15.78 3.75 12.08
C MET A 42 -15.94 4.39 13.45
N LEU A 43 -15.06 4.09 14.41
CA LEU A 43 -15.07 4.73 15.73
C LEU A 43 -14.80 6.24 15.65
N ARG A 44 -13.94 6.68 14.73
CA ARG A 44 -13.67 8.12 14.49
C ARG A 44 -14.81 8.84 13.78
N ASN A 45 -15.72 8.10 13.13
CA ASN A 45 -16.83 8.65 12.37
C ASN A 45 -18.19 8.13 12.89
N PRO A 46 -18.53 8.37 14.17
CA PRO A 46 -19.69 7.75 14.84
C PRO A 46 -21.05 8.26 14.33
N SER A 47 -21.09 9.36 13.58
CA SER A 47 -22.32 9.86 12.96
C SER A 47 -22.80 9.00 11.78
N ILE A 48 -21.93 8.14 11.23
CA ILE A 48 -22.25 7.29 10.08
C ILE A 48 -22.96 6.03 10.54
N ASP A 49 -24.12 5.77 9.98
CA ASP A 49 -24.71 4.44 10.00
C ASP A 49 -23.84 3.48 9.17
N GLN A 50 -23.19 2.55 9.82
CA GLN A 50 -22.27 1.62 9.16
C GLN A 50 -22.97 0.78 8.09
N SER A 51 -24.27 0.54 8.19
CA SER A 51 -25.05 -0.16 7.16
C SER A 51 -25.21 0.64 5.86
N ALA A 52 -24.93 1.95 5.89
CA ALA A 52 -24.93 2.81 4.73
C ALA A 52 -23.61 2.81 3.94
N ILE A 53 -22.58 2.11 4.41
CA ILE A 53 -21.35 1.87 3.63
C ILE A 53 -21.69 0.95 2.46
N HIS A 54 -21.50 1.45 1.24
CA HIS A 54 -21.87 0.72 0.03
C HIS A 54 -20.92 -0.42 -0.28
N ASP A 55 -19.62 -0.23 -0.06
CA ASP A 55 -18.62 -1.28 -0.23
C ASP A 55 -17.32 -0.96 0.53
N VAL A 56 -16.53 -1.99 0.84
CA VAL A 56 -15.18 -1.92 1.39
C VAL A 56 -14.22 -2.52 0.36
N ILE A 57 -13.36 -1.69 -0.23
CA ILE A 57 -12.37 -2.12 -1.22
C ILE A 57 -10.99 -2.12 -0.58
N MET A 58 -10.36 -3.30 -0.46
CA MET A 58 -9.01 -3.41 0.10
C MET A 58 -8.02 -3.90 -0.94
N GLY A 59 -6.90 -3.19 -1.07
CA GLY A 59 -5.74 -3.66 -1.81
C GLY A 59 -4.99 -4.72 -1.01
N CYS A 60 -4.61 -5.82 -1.67
CA CYS A 60 -3.72 -6.85 -1.12
C CYS A 60 -3.00 -7.56 -2.25
N ALA A 61 -1.68 -7.62 -2.20
CA ALA A 61 -0.88 -8.22 -3.26
C ALA A 61 -0.63 -9.72 -3.06
N ASN A 62 -0.37 -10.16 -1.83
CA ASN A 62 0.00 -11.55 -1.57
C ASN A 62 -1.18 -12.52 -1.77
N GLN A 63 -2.22 -12.41 -0.97
CA GLN A 63 -3.44 -13.24 -1.00
C GLN A 63 -3.20 -14.76 -0.91
N ALA A 64 -2.04 -15.19 -0.42
CA ALA A 64 -1.66 -16.60 -0.34
C ALA A 64 -1.80 -17.20 1.08
N GLY A 65 -1.84 -16.35 2.11
CA GLY A 65 -1.89 -16.75 3.52
C GLY A 65 -3.20 -16.39 4.22
N GLU A 66 -3.10 -15.71 5.33
CA GLU A 66 -4.24 -15.25 6.15
C GLU A 66 -5.07 -14.16 5.46
N ASP A 67 -4.53 -13.57 4.42
CA ASP A 67 -5.10 -12.60 3.48
C ASP A 67 -5.79 -13.26 2.26
N ASN A 68 -5.90 -14.59 2.25
CA ASN A 68 -6.50 -15.32 1.14
C ASN A 68 -8.00 -15.05 0.97
N ARG A 69 -8.58 -15.54 -0.12
CA ARG A 69 -9.99 -15.40 -0.50
C ARG A 69 -10.36 -13.93 -0.75
N ASN A 70 -10.98 -13.27 0.23
CA ASN A 70 -11.38 -11.87 0.15
C ASN A 70 -11.12 -11.21 1.51
N VAL A 71 -9.91 -10.70 1.68
CA VAL A 71 -9.47 -10.11 2.95
C VAL A 71 -10.31 -8.88 3.32
N ALA A 72 -10.81 -8.10 2.35
CA ALA A 72 -11.71 -6.99 2.62
C ALA A 72 -12.97 -7.45 3.35
N ARG A 73 -13.61 -8.50 2.84
CA ARG A 73 -14.83 -9.07 3.45
C ARG A 73 -14.56 -9.69 4.81
N MET A 74 -13.45 -10.41 4.96
CA MET A 74 -13.06 -10.99 6.26
C MET A 74 -12.81 -9.88 7.30
N ALA A 75 -12.02 -8.88 6.93
CA ALA A 75 -11.65 -7.79 7.83
C ALA A 75 -12.85 -6.96 8.30
N LEU A 76 -13.80 -6.61 7.40
CA LEU A 76 -14.98 -5.85 7.82
C LEU A 76 -15.88 -6.63 8.79
N LEU A 77 -15.99 -7.94 8.63
CA LEU A 77 -16.73 -8.80 9.55
C LEU A 77 -16.01 -8.91 10.91
N LEU A 78 -14.68 -9.07 10.91
CA LEU A 78 -13.86 -9.05 12.13
C LEU A 78 -13.89 -7.69 12.83
N ALA A 79 -14.01 -6.60 12.09
CA ALA A 79 -14.22 -5.25 12.63
C ALA A 79 -15.59 -5.04 13.29
N GLY A 80 -16.52 -5.99 13.11
CA GLY A 80 -17.88 -5.91 13.63
C GLY A 80 -18.84 -5.07 12.78
N MET A 81 -18.49 -4.78 11.52
CA MET A 81 -19.38 -4.07 10.60
C MET A 81 -20.58 -4.95 10.20
N PRO A 82 -21.73 -4.34 9.82
CA PRO A 82 -22.91 -5.08 9.43
C PRO A 82 -22.67 -6.09 8.31
N VAL A 83 -23.25 -7.27 8.40
CA VAL A 83 -23.13 -8.34 7.38
C VAL A 83 -23.67 -7.93 6.01
N THR A 84 -24.48 -6.90 5.94
CA THR A 84 -25.03 -6.32 4.71
C THR A 84 -24.01 -5.55 3.89
N VAL A 85 -22.90 -5.09 4.52
CA VAL A 85 -21.84 -4.34 3.84
C VAL A 85 -20.99 -5.31 3.02
N PRO A 86 -20.91 -5.16 1.71
CA PRO A 86 -20.07 -6.00 0.87
C PRO A 86 -18.59 -5.64 1.03
N GLY A 87 -17.71 -6.45 0.44
CA GLY A 87 -16.28 -6.18 0.41
C GLY A 87 -15.62 -6.86 -0.78
N VAL A 88 -14.63 -6.21 -1.37
CA VAL A 88 -13.85 -6.73 -2.49
C VAL A 88 -12.36 -6.49 -2.29
N THR A 89 -11.54 -7.47 -2.65
CA THR A 89 -10.08 -7.35 -2.65
C THR A 89 -9.59 -7.12 -4.08
N VAL A 90 -8.73 -6.11 -4.25
CA VAL A 90 -8.13 -5.76 -5.54
C VAL A 90 -6.61 -5.92 -5.48
N ASN A 91 -6.02 -6.29 -6.61
CA ASN A 91 -4.58 -6.47 -6.72
C ASN A 91 -4.02 -5.72 -7.93
N ARG A 92 -3.15 -4.77 -7.66
CA ARG A 92 -2.26 -4.07 -8.59
C ARG A 92 -0.87 -3.97 -7.97
N LEU A 93 -0.44 -5.04 -7.31
CA LEU A 93 0.79 -5.09 -6.53
C LEU A 93 0.89 -3.90 -5.56
N CYS A 94 2.02 -3.19 -5.50
CA CYS A 94 2.23 -2.05 -4.59
C CYS A 94 1.20 -0.92 -4.76
N ALA A 95 0.57 -0.78 -5.93
CA ALA A 95 -0.48 0.22 -6.19
C ALA A 95 -1.91 -0.25 -5.81
N SER A 96 -2.07 -1.40 -5.15
CA SER A 96 -3.40 -1.97 -4.85
C SER A 96 -4.24 -1.06 -3.97
N GLY A 97 -3.67 -0.46 -2.91
CA GLY A 97 -4.37 0.47 -2.03
C GLY A 97 -4.81 1.74 -2.75
N LEU A 98 -3.95 2.30 -3.62
CA LEU A 98 -4.31 3.44 -4.45
C LEU A 98 -5.39 3.08 -5.47
N SER A 99 -5.34 1.87 -6.07
CA SER A 99 -6.39 1.37 -6.96
C SER A 99 -7.73 1.22 -6.23
N ALA A 100 -7.73 0.68 -5.01
CA ALA A 100 -8.92 0.61 -4.16
C ALA A 100 -9.53 2.00 -3.93
N SER A 101 -8.71 3.00 -3.63
CA SER A 101 -9.11 4.40 -3.43
C SER A 101 -9.69 5.03 -4.72
N MET A 102 -9.07 4.76 -5.87
CA MET A 102 -9.58 5.21 -7.16
C MET A 102 -10.93 4.58 -7.51
N ASP A 103 -11.12 3.29 -7.20
CA ASP A 103 -12.37 2.60 -7.48
C ASP A 103 -13.49 3.07 -6.55
N ALA A 104 -13.21 3.29 -5.26
CA ALA A 104 -14.14 3.93 -4.34
C ALA A 104 -14.58 5.33 -4.83
N ALA A 105 -13.62 6.15 -5.28
CA ALA A 105 -13.93 7.47 -5.84
C ALA A 105 -14.78 7.37 -7.11
N ARG A 106 -14.49 6.42 -8.02
CA ARG A 106 -15.30 6.20 -9.25
C ARG A 106 -16.73 5.82 -8.94
N ASN A 107 -16.96 4.92 -7.98
CA ASN A 107 -18.33 4.53 -7.58
C ASN A 107 -19.12 5.75 -7.07
N ILE A 108 -18.47 6.65 -6.32
CA ILE A 108 -19.12 7.90 -5.89
C ILE A 108 -19.36 8.84 -7.08
N MET A 109 -18.36 9.00 -7.95
CA MET A 109 -18.45 9.90 -9.11
C MET A 109 -19.54 9.47 -10.10
N THR A 110 -19.74 8.16 -10.29
CA THR A 110 -20.83 7.63 -11.15
C THR A 110 -22.19 7.68 -10.48
N GLY A 111 -22.24 7.90 -9.17
CA GLY A 111 -23.47 7.92 -8.38
C GLY A 111 -23.99 6.54 -8.00
N ASP A 112 -23.14 5.51 -8.08
CA ASP A 112 -23.47 4.14 -7.64
C ASP A 112 -23.32 3.99 -6.12
N ALA A 113 -22.51 4.88 -5.48
CA ALA A 113 -22.31 4.90 -4.05
C ALA A 113 -22.33 6.32 -3.47
N GLU A 114 -22.68 6.43 -2.19
CA GLU A 114 -22.60 7.67 -1.42
C GLU A 114 -21.50 7.63 -0.35
N LEU A 115 -21.22 6.46 0.21
CA LEU A 115 -20.18 6.20 1.21
C LEU A 115 -19.39 4.95 0.82
N MET A 116 -18.08 5.07 0.78
CA MET A 116 -17.15 3.98 0.44
C MET A 116 -15.99 3.95 1.43
N ILE A 117 -15.51 2.75 1.74
CA ILE A 117 -14.22 2.57 2.40
C ILE A 117 -13.26 1.97 1.40
N ALA A 118 -12.04 2.52 1.34
CA ALA A 118 -10.94 1.94 0.59
C ALA A 118 -9.70 1.86 1.46
N GLY A 119 -8.82 0.91 1.18
CA GLY A 119 -7.60 0.76 1.95
C GLY A 119 -6.70 -0.32 1.40
N GLY A 120 -5.90 -0.89 2.27
CA GLY A 120 -5.04 -2.01 1.92
C GLY A 120 -4.42 -2.66 3.15
N ILE A 121 -3.95 -3.86 2.94
CA ILE A 121 -3.22 -4.69 3.90
C ILE A 121 -2.10 -5.42 3.17
N GLU A 122 -0.91 -5.38 3.74
CA GLU A 122 0.16 -6.28 3.34
C GLU A 122 0.92 -6.74 4.58
N HIS A 123 1.11 -8.04 4.70
CA HIS A 123 1.85 -8.64 5.82
C HIS A 123 2.96 -9.53 5.28
N MET A 124 4.10 -8.93 5.00
CA MET A 124 5.21 -9.65 4.34
C MET A 124 5.86 -10.67 5.27
N THR A 125 5.88 -10.42 6.58
CA THR A 125 6.41 -11.37 7.59
C THR A 125 5.63 -12.68 7.64
N ARG A 126 4.30 -12.65 7.43
CA ARG A 126 3.42 -13.82 7.55
C ARG A 126 3.03 -14.42 6.20
N ALA A 127 3.61 -13.92 5.13
CA ALA A 127 3.44 -14.52 3.81
C ALA A 127 3.91 -15.98 3.84
N PRO A 128 3.09 -16.95 3.39
CA PRO A 128 3.39 -18.37 3.57
C PRO A 128 4.40 -18.89 2.57
N MET A 129 5.02 -20.01 2.92
CA MET A 129 5.64 -20.89 1.93
C MET A 129 4.55 -21.52 1.07
N VAL A 130 4.71 -21.52 -0.25
CA VAL A 130 3.76 -22.07 -1.21
C VAL A 130 4.40 -23.15 -2.05
N MET A 131 3.62 -24.18 -2.41
CA MET A 131 4.12 -25.31 -3.16
C MET A 131 3.14 -25.67 -4.29
N ALA A 132 3.66 -25.87 -5.49
CA ALA A 132 2.85 -26.35 -6.61
C ALA A 132 2.42 -27.81 -6.38
N LYS A 133 1.28 -28.21 -6.95
CA LYS A 133 0.92 -29.61 -7.02
C LYS A 133 1.87 -30.35 -7.97
N ALA A 134 2.13 -31.61 -7.64
CA ALA A 134 2.91 -32.47 -8.51
C ALA A 134 2.23 -32.65 -9.88
N GLU A 135 3.00 -32.55 -10.96
CA GLU A 135 2.49 -32.70 -12.32
C GLU A 135 2.23 -34.17 -12.71
N SER A 136 2.88 -35.10 -12.01
CA SER A 136 2.75 -36.53 -12.22
C SER A 136 2.72 -37.31 -10.92
N ALA A 137 2.16 -38.53 -10.98
CA ALA A 137 2.19 -39.45 -9.84
C ALA A 137 3.65 -39.78 -9.47
N PHE A 138 3.93 -39.84 -8.18
CA PHE A 138 5.28 -40.13 -7.62
C PHE A 138 6.38 -39.13 -8.01
N ALA A 139 6.02 -37.90 -8.42
CA ALA A 139 7.00 -36.84 -8.67
C ALA A 139 7.85 -36.58 -7.42
N LYS A 140 9.18 -36.44 -7.62
CA LYS A 140 10.16 -36.17 -6.55
C LYS A 140 10.69 -34.74 -6.58
N ASN A 141 10.37 -33.98 -7.60
CA ASN A 141 10.80 -32.62 -7.87
C ASN A 141 9.69 -31.60 -7.57
N MET A 142 9.38 -31.44 -6.28
CA MET A 142 8.40 -30.43 -5.87
C MET A 142 9.13 -29.13 -5.54
N GLU A 143 8.68 -28.04 -6.12
CA GLU A 143 9.18 -26.70 -5.86
C GLU A 143 8.37 -26.05 -4.73
N MET A 144 9.08 -25.56 -3.71
CA MET A 144 8.51 -24.73 -2.65
C MET A 144 9.11 -23.34 -2.75
N ALA A 145 8.27 -22.31 -2.73
CA ALA A 145 8.68 -20.92 -2.83
C ALA A 145 8.18 -20.10 -1.64
N ASP A 146 9.00 -19.15 -1.20
CA ASP A 146 8.57 -18.11 -0.28
C ASP A 146 7.67 -17.11 -1.02
N SER A 147 6.47 -16.86 -0.52
CA SER A 147 5.54 -15.92 -1.16
C SER A 147 5.72 -14.48 -0.69
N THR A 148 6.66 -14.22 0.22
CA THR A 148 6.92 -12.88 0.75
C THR A 148 7.34 -11.91 -0.33
N PHE A 149 8.23 -12.34 -1.23
CA PHE A 149 8.88 -11.45 -2.19
C PHE A 149 9.36 -12.20 -3.44
N GLY A 150 9.36 -11.51 -4.58
CA GLY A 150 9.91 -12.04 -5.82
C GLY A 150 8.95 -12.92 -6.63
N TRP A 151 9.52 -13.46 -7.69
CA TRP A 151 8.81 -14.32 -8.64
C TRP A 151 8.72 -15.75 -8.13
N ARG A 152 7.56 -16.37 -8.33
CA ARG A 152 7.31 -17.79 -8.06
C ARG A 152 6.44 -18.39 -9.15
N PHE A 153 6.55 -19.71 -9.41
CA PHE A 153 5.78 -20.40 -10.45
C PHE A 153 5.85 -19.68 -11.80
N ILE A 154 7.08 -19.36 -12.21
CA ILE A 154 7.36 -18.47 -13.34
C ILE A 154 6.84 -19.09 -14.65
N ASN A 155 5.97 -18.36 -15.36
CA ASN A 155 5.54 -18.75 -16.70
C ASN A 155 6.72 -18.62 -17.69
N PRO A 156 7.12 -19.72 -18.38
CA PRO A 156 8.26 -19.69 -19.29
C PRO A 156 8.12 -18.68 -20.44
N LYS A 157 6.92 -18.46 -20.95
CA LYS A 157 6.65 -17.47 -22.01
C LYS A 157 6.84 -16.04 -21.48
N MET A 158 6.37 -15.77 -20.27
CA MET A 158 6.57 -14.47 -19.61
C MET A 158 8.06 -14.20 -19.42
N LYS A 159 8.81 -15.18 -18.92
CA LYS A 159 10.27 -15.08 -18.75
C LYS A 159 10.99 -14.81 -20.06
N ALA A 160 10.59 -15.51 -21.14
CA ALA A 160 11.22 -15.35 -22.45
C ALA A 160 10.94 -14.00 -23.12
N GLN A 161 9.74 -13.44 -22.91
CA GLN A 161 9.30 -12.19 -23.55
C GLN A 161 9.71 -10.93 -22.79
N TYR A 162 9.64 -10.96 -21.45
CA TYR A 162 9.74 -9.76 -20.63
C TYR A 162 10.77 -9.87 -19.50
N GLY A 163 11.39 -11.03 -19.34
CA GLY A 163 12.26 -11.29 -18.19
C GLY A 163 11.47 -11.48 -16.88
N VAL A 164 12.22 -11.66 -15.80
CA VAL A 164 11.71 -11.81 -14.44
C VAL A 164 12.64 -11.10 -13.45
N ASP A 165 13.04 -9.90 -13.79
CA ASP A 165 13.94 -9.11 -12.98
C ASP A 165 13.35 -8.91 -11.57
N ALA A 166 14.18 -9.05 -10.56
CA ALA A 166 13.81 -8.69 -9.19
C ALA A 166 13.65 -7.17 -9.07
N MET A 167 12.91 -6.69 -8.06
CA MET A 167 12.64 -5.25 -7.89
C MET A 167 13.91 -4.40 -7.85
N GLY A 168 14.95 -4.86 -7.15
CA GLY A 168 16.23 -4.16 -7.12
C GLY A 168 16.92 -4.09 -8.49
N GLU A 169 16.80 -5.13 -9.32
CA GLU A 169 17.29 -5.09 -10.71
C GLU A 169 16.51 -4.09 -11.56
N THR A 170 15.18 -4.00 -11.39
CA THR A 170 14.39 -2.99 -12.12
C THR A 170 14.77 -1.56 -11.70
N ALA A 171 15.16 -1.35 -10.46
CA ALA A 171 15.68 -0.07 -9.97
C ALA A 171 17.07 0.24 -10.58
N GLU A 172 17.96 -0.74 -10.65
CA GLU A 172 19.26 -0.58 -11.34
C GLU A 172 19.08 -0.26 -12.83
N ASN A 173 18.13 -0.91 -13.52
CA ASN A 173 17.80 -0.60 -14.90
C ASN A 173 17.37 0.86 -15.07
N LEU A 174 16.59 1.41 -14.13
CA LEU A 174 16.20 2.83 -14.15
C LEU A 174 17.38 3.76 -13.85
N ALA A 175 18.24 3.39 -12.90
CA ALA A 175 19.44 4.15 -12.60
C ALA A 175 20.34 4.27 -13.82
N ASP A 176 20.56 3.18 -14.56
CA ASP A 176 21.33 3.16 -15.80
C ASP A 176 20.65 3.98 -16.91
N ASN A 177 19.37 3.75 -17.17
CA ASN A 177 18.63 4.38 -18.26
C ASN A 177 18.52 5.91 -18.10
N HIS A 178 18.42 6.39 -16.87
CA HIS A 178 18.26 7.80 -16.53
C HIS A 178 19.51 8.42 -15.90
N GLN A 179 20.63 7.67 -15.85
CA GLN A 179 21.89 8.12 -15.28
C GLN A 179 21.76 8.68 -13.85
N ILE A 180 20.94 8.00 -13.02
CA ILE A 180 20.73 8.41 -11.64
C ILE A 180 21.90 7.92 -10.81
N SER A 181 22.67 8.88 -10.28
CA SER A 181 23.86 8.54 -9.51
C SER A 181 23.56 7.88 -8.17
N ARG A 182 24.49 7.08 -7.65
CA ARG A 182 24.45 6.56 -6.28
C ARG A 182 24.31 7.67 -5.25
N ALA A 183 24.97 8.80 -5.46
CA ALA A 183 24.92 9.94 -4.55
C ALA A 183 23.50 10.56 -4.48
N ASP A 184 22.81 10.67 -5.62
CA ASP A 184 21.44 11.18 -5.67
C ASP A 184 20.48 10.22 -4.98
N GLN A 185 20.63 8.91 -5.18
CA GLN A 185 19.83 7.87 -4.51
C GLN A 185 20.02 7.93 -2.99
N ASP A 186 21.26 8.00 -2.51
CA ASP A 186 21.58 8.09 -1.09
C ASP A 186 21.06 9.41 -0.47
N LEU A 187 21.13 10.51 -1.19
CA LEU A 187 20.60 11.81 -0.76
C LEU A 187 19.09 11.78 -0.62
N PHE A 188 18.40 11.16 -1.58
CA PHE A 188 16.95 11.00 -1.54
C PHE A 188 16.52 10.14 -0.35
N ALA A 189 17.16 8.98 -0.15
CA ALA A 189 16.89 8.08 0.96
C ALA A 189 17.15 8.75 2.33
N MET A 190 18.26 9.49 2.47
CA MET A 190 18.54 10.24 3.69
C MET A 190 17.45 11.28 3.98
N ARG A 191 17.03 12.05 2.97
CA ARG A 191 15.96 13.06 3.12
C ARG A 191 14.62 12.43 3.48
N SER A 192 14.28 11.27 2.93
CA SER A 192 13.09 10.51 3.29
C SER A 192 13.08 10.12 4.76
N GLN A 193 14.18 9.55 5.26
CA GLN A 193 14.34 9.22 6.68
C GLN A 193 14.26 10.45 7.60
N GLN A 194 14.87 11.56 7.20
CA GLN A 194 14.82 12.82 7.96
C GLN A 194 13.40 13.38 8.06
N LYS A 195 12.65 13.39 6.95
CA LYS A 195 11.23 13.83 6.91
C LYS A 195 10.37 12.96 7.82
N ALA A 196 10.50 11.63 7.72
CA ALA A 196 9.76 10.70 8.55
C ALA A 196 10.09 10.85 10.05
N ALA A 197 11.37 11.01 10.40
CA ALA A 197 11.80 11.25 11.76
C ALA A 197 11.24 12.57 12.32
N ALA A 198 11.25 13.66 11.53
CA ALA A 198 10.66 14.93 11.91
C ALA A 198 9.14 14.84 12.11
N ALA A 199 8.42 14.15 11.21
CA ALA A 199 6.99 13.91 11.33
C ALA A 199 6.63 13.10 12.58
N ARG A 200 7.42 12.08 12.92
CA ARG A 200 7.27 11.32 14.17
C ARG A 200 7.49 12.22 15.39
N THR A 201 8.59 12.94 15.44
CA THR A 201 8.96 13.79 16.58
C THR A 201 7.95 14.93 16.81
N SER A 202 7.40 15.49 15.75
CA SER A 202 6.36 16.54 15.84
C SER A 202 4.98 16.01 16.21
N GLY A 203 4.79 14.70 16.33
CA GLY A 203 3.51 14.07 16.59
C GLY A 203 2.56 14.08 15.37
N ARG A 204 3.04 14.38 14.15
CA ARG A 204 2.22 14.39 12.94
C ARG A 204 1.56 13.03 12.69
N PHE A 205 2.33 11.96 12.85
CA PHE A 205 1.84 10.59 12.62
C PHE A 205 0.85 10.09 13.67
N SER A 206 0.83 10.64 14.89
CA SER A 206 -0.13 10.24 15.92
C SER A 206 -1.58 10.56 15.54
N LYS A 207 -1.81 11.42 14.54
CA LYS A 207 -3.14 11.75 14.04
C LYS A 207 -3.74 10.67 13.14
N GLU A 208 -2.90 9.81 12.58
CA GLU A 208 -3.31 8.78 11.63
C GLU A 208 -3.05 7.35 12.13
N ILE A 209 -2.08 7.16 13.03
CA ILE A 209 -1.74 5.83 13.56
C ILE A 209 -2.76 5.40 14.62
N VAL A 210 -3.30 4.19 14.46
CA VAL A 210 -4.01 3.45 15.50
C VAL A 210 -3.06 2.46 16.15
N ALA A 211 -3.00 2.45 17.49
CA ALA A 211 -2.17 1.52 18.23
C ALA A 211 -2.62 0.07 18.01
N VAL A 212 -1.66 -0.83 17.81
CA VAL A 212 -1.91 -2.26 17.64
C VAL A 212 -1.53 -3.01 18.90
N GLU A 213 -2.48 -3.75 19.45
CA GLU A 213 -2.26 -4.65 20.57
C GLU A 213 -1.59 -5.94 20.08
N VAL A 214 -0.46 -6.29 20.68
CA VAL A 214 0.30 -7.49 20.33
C VAL A 214 0.47 -8.37 21.56
N GLN A 215 -0.13 -9.55 21.51
CA GLN A 215 0.01 -10.56 22.56
C GLN A 215 1.39 -11.21 22.51
N GLN A 216 2.14 -11.10 23.58
CA GLN A 216 3.39 -11.81 23.80
C GLN A 216 3.22 -12.92 24.84
N LYS A 217 4.21 -13.81 24.96
CA LYS A 217 4.12 -14.96 25.89
C LYS A 217 3.81 -14.57 27.33
N LYS A 218 4.27 -13.42 27.80
CA LYS A 218 4.16 -12.99 29.22
C LYS A 218 3.44 -11.68 29.41
N GLU A 219 3.23 -10.90 28.36
CA GLU A 219 2.66 -9.55 28.44
C GLU A 219 1.98 -9.17 27.14
N THR A 220 1.13 -8.17 27.21
CA THR A 220 0.54 -7.50 26.05
C THR A 220 1.29 -6.19 25.82
N ILE A 221 1.78 -5.96 24.60
CA ILE A 221 2.42 -4.70 24.25
C ILE A 221 1.55 -3.92 23.25
N TRP A 222 1.68 -2.60 23.26
CA TRP A 222 1.03 -1.71 22.31
C TRP A 222 2.07 -1.13 21.36
N VAL A 223 1.98 -1.49 20.08
CA VAL A 223 2.81 -0.91 19.02
C VAL A 223 2.14 0.37 18.54
N ARG A 224 2.84 1.51 18.64
CA ARG A 224 2.31 2.86 18.41
C ARG A 224 3.11 3.67 17.40
N GLU A 225 4.28 3.20 17.01
CA GLU A 225 5.23 3.92 16.16
C GLU A 225 5.73 3.04 15.03
N ASP A 226 6.06 3.69 13.90
CA ASP A 226 6.70 3.04 12.76
C ASP A 226 8.11 2.55 13.14
N GLU A 227 8.40 1.27 12.89
CA GLU A 227 9.69 0.66 13.23
C GLU A 227 10.79 1.01 12.24
N PHE A 228 10.45 1.28 10.99
CA PHE A 228 11.42 1.38 9.90
C PHE A 228 12.14 2.74 9.83
N ILE A 229 11.72 3.73 10.60
CA ILE A 229 12.33 5.07 10.62
C ILE A 229 13.70 5.01 11.31
N LYS A 230 14.74 5.44 10.58
CA LYS A 230 16.15 5.46 11.02
C LYS A 230 16.68 6.90 11.11
N PRO A 231 16.44 7.60 12.24
CA PRO A 231 16.75 9.04 12.37
C PRO A 231 18.25 9.38 12.23
N GLN A 232 19.14 8.42 12.47
CA GLN A 232 20.59 8.59 12.36
C GLN A 232 21.14 8.42 10.94
N THR A 233 20.28 8.16 9.96
CA THR A 233 20.70 7.99 8.57
C THR A 233 21.43 9.23 8.06
N ASN A 234 22.63 9.06 7.52
CA ASN A 234 23.47 10.10 6.97
C ASN A 234 24.24 9.61 5.74
N LEU A 235 24.75 10.55 4.93
CA LEU A 235 25.42 10.22 3.66
C LEU A 235 26.68 9.40 3.85
N ASP A 236 27.47 9.68 4.90
CA ASP A 236 28.70 8.91 5.17
C ASP A 236 28.40 7.43 5.46
N GLY A 237 27.34 7.14 6.21
CA GLY A 237 26.91 5.77 6.46
C GLY A 237 26.37 5.09 5.22
N LEU A 238 25.53 5.78 4.43
CA LEU A 238 24.94 5.25 3.19
C LEU A 238 26.02 4.95 2.14
N SER A 239 26.97 5.84 1.93
CA SER A 239 28.02 5.68 0.91
C SER A 239 28.89 4.43 1.10
N LYS A 240 29.02 3.93 2.35
CA LYS A 240 29.78 2.74 2.70
C LYS A 240 29.04 1.42 2.44
N LEU A 241 27.74 1.47 2.16
CA LEU A 241 26.95 0.27 1.88
C LEU A 241 27.29 -0.29 0.50
N LYS A 242 27.40 -1.62 0.45
CA LYS A 242 27.64 -2.33 -0.83
C LYS A 242 26.35 -2.45 -1.62
N PRO A 243 26.44 -2.48 -2.97
CA PRO A 243 25.29 -2.84 -3.81
C PRO A 243 24.67 -4.18 -3.39
N ALA A 244 23.35 -4.25 -3.39
CA ALA A 244 22.62 -5.41 -2.88
C ALA A 244 22.12 -6.35 -4.00
N PHE A 245 21.91 -5.86 -5.21
CA PHE A 245 21.27 -6.60 -6.30
C PHE A 245 22.18 -6.88 -7.48
N ARG A 246 23.09 -5.98 -7.79
CA ARG A 246 24.03 -6.07 -8.91
C ARG A 246 25.44 -5.79 -8.42
N LYS A 247 26.45 -6.55 -8.89
CA LYS A 247 27.83 -6.44 -8.40
C LYS A 247 28.41 -5.03 -8.51
N GLU A 248 28.16 -4.34 -9.61
CA GLU A 248 28.59 -2.98 -9.90
C GLU A 248 27.41 -1.98 -9.81
N GLY A 249 26.39 -2.31 -9.01
CA GLY A 249 25.17 -1.53 -8.94
C GLY A 249 25.25 -0.35 -7.97
N THR A 250 24.13 0.34 -7.88
CA THR A 250 23.96 1.56 -7.05
C THR A 250 22.91 1.39 -5.96
N VAL A 251 22.02 0.41 -6.08
CA VAL A 251 20.95 0.15 -5.12
C VAL A 251 21.48 -0.67 -3.95
N THR A 252 21.23 -0.18 -2.73
CA THR A 252 21.74 -0.77 -1.48
C THR A 252 20.60 -0.98 -0.47
N ALA A 253 20.89 -1.67 0.62
CA ALA A 253 19.95 -1.79 1.73
C ALA A 253 19.62 -0.45 2.44
N GLY A 254 20.36 0.61 2.15
CA GLY A 254 20.13 1.93 2.74
C GLY A 254 19.34 2.89 1.88
N ASN A 255 19.27 2.64 0.57
CA ASN A 255 18.51 3.45 -0.40
C ASN A 255 17.42 2.65 -1.12
N ALA A 256 17.01 1.52 -0.55
CA ALA A 256 15.90 0.69 -1.00
C ALA A 256 14.84 0.55 0.09
N SER A 257 13.58 0.35 -0.30
CA SER A 257 12.49 0.05 0.62
C SER A 257 12.71 -1.26 1.36
N GLY A 258 12.22 -1.35 2.60
CA GLY A 258 12.21 -2.59 3.36
C GLY A 258 11.03 -3.50 3.03
N LEU A 259 11.07 -4.71 3.57
CA LEU A 259 9.91 -5.59 3.69
C LEU A 259 9.15 -5.18 4.95
N ASN A 260 7.86 -4.90 4.83
CA ASN A 260 7.10 -4.27 5.91
C ASN A 260 5.72 -4.91 6.08
N ASP A 261 5.13 -4.66 7.26
CA ASP A 261 3.81 -5.14 7.65
C ASP A 261 2.94 -3.93 8.00
N GLY A 262 1.70 -3.86 7.51
CA GLY A 262 0.81 -2.76 7.85
C GLY A 262 -0.51 -2.76 7.12
N ALA A 263 -1.47 -2.00 7.64
CA ALA A 263 -2.77 -1.78 7.04
C ALA A 263 -3.18 -0.32 7.12
N ALA A 264 -4.01 0.12 6.16
CA ALA A 264 -4.58 1.46 6.15
C ALA A 264 -6.03 1.42 5.63
N ALA A 265 -6.86 2.35 6.08
CA ALA A 265 -8.22 2.54 5.59
C ALA A 265 -8.56 4.02 5.45
N LEU A 266 -9.28 4.35 4.39
CA LEU A 266 -9.75 5.69 4.03
C LEU A 266 -11.27 5.67 3.87
N LEU A 267 -11.93 6.72 4.32
CA LEU A 267 -13.37 6.95 4.14
C LEU A 267 -13.60 7.96 3.04
N PHE A 268 -14.42 7.60 2.06
CA PHE A 268 -14.84 8.46 0.96
C PHE A 268 -16.35 8.71 1.03
N ALA A 269 -16.76 9.94 0.66
CA ALA A 269 -18.16 10.33 0.65
C ALA A 269 -18.50 11.22 -0.56
N SER A 270 -19.77 11.18 -0.96
CA SER A 270 -20.37 12.17 -1.84
C SER A 270 -20.72 13.45 -1.09
N ALA A 271 -21.06 14.53 -1.80
CA ALA A 271 -21.57 15.76 -1.19
C ALA A 271 -22.88 15.53 -0.41
N ASP A 272 -23.74 14.64 -0.89
CA ASP A 272 -25.00 14.29 -0.26
C ASP A 272 -24.77 13.56 1.09
N ALA A 273 -23.85 12.59 1.12
CA ALA A 273 -23.44 11.90 2.34
C ALA A 273 -22.76 12.84 3.34
N ILE A 274 -21.91 13.76 2.88
CA ILE A 274 -21.30 14.79 3.73
C ILE A 274 -22.38 15.58 4.46
N LYS A 275 -23.38 16.05 3.73
CA LYS A 275 -24.49 16.81 4.31
C LYS A 275 -25.34 15.96 5.26
N LYS A 276 -25.66 14.72 4.85
CA LYS A 276 -26.51 13.81 5.63
C LYS A 276 -25.90 13.44 6.99
N TYR A 277 -24.59 13.17 7.01
CA TYR A 277 -23.87 12.69 8.20
C TYR A 277 -23.04 13.78 8.89
N ASN A 278 -23.15 15.03 8.43
CA ASN A 278 -22.41 16.18 8.96
C ASN A 278 -20.88 15.92 8.98
N LEU A 279 -20.33 15.43 7.86
CA LEU A 279 -18.92 15.10 7.75
C LEU A 279 -18.08 16.32 7.36
N ILE A 280 -16.80 16.28 7.69
CA ILE A 280 -15.84 17.33 7.31
C ILE A 280 -14.89 16.78 6.26
N PRO A 281 -14.98 17.21 4.99
CA PRO A 281 -14.08 16.72 3.95
C PRO A 281 -12.66 17.28 4.14
N LYS A 282 -11.67 16.42 4.02
CA LYS A 282 -10.23 16.78 4.07
C LYS A 282 -9.70 17.14 2.68
N ALA A 283 -10.19 16.46 1.65
CA ALA A 283 -9.79 16.68 0.25
C ALA A 283 -10.89 16.23 -0.71
N LYS A 284 -10.80 16.66 -1.96
CA LYS A 284 -11.60 16.13 -3.08
C LYS A 284 -10.68 15.41 -4.07
N ILE A 285 -11.18 14.35 -4.70
CA ILE A 285 -10.47 13.67 -5.78
C ILE A 285 -10.72 14.44 -7.08
N ILE A 286 -9.65 14.94 -7.69
CA ILE A 286 -9.73 15.70 -8.92
C ILE A 286 -9.66 14.79 -10.14
N SER A 287 -8.63 13.95 -10.18
CA SER A 287 -8.40 13.03 -11.30
C SER A 287 -7.61 11.80 -10.88
N MET A 288 -7.51 10.83 -11.77
CA MET A 288 -6.84 9.57 -11.54
C MET A 288 -6.15 9.09 -12.82
N GLY A 289 -4.92 8.55 -12.70
CA GLY A 289 -4.16 8.00 -13.80
C GLY A 289 -3.70 6.57 -13.51
N VAL A 290 -3.74 5.71 -14.52
CA VAL A 290 -3.19 4.35 -14.49
C VAL A 290 -2.56 4.09 -15.85
N ILE A 291 -1.35 3.54 -15.87
CA ILE A 291 -0.60 3.21 -17.08
C ILE A 291 0.09 1.86 -16.94
N GLY A 292 0.32 1.18 -18.04
CA GLY A 292 1.21 0.02 -18.13
C GLY A 292 2.57 0.45 -18.67
N VAL A 293 3.64 -0.14 -18.14
CA VAL A 293 5.01 0.08 -18.57
C VAL A 293 5.75 -1.25 -18.77
N MET A 294 6.92 -1.23 -19.39
CA MET A 294 7.74 -2.42 -19.51
C MET A 294 8.12 -2.98 -18.13
N PRO A 295 7.98 -4.29 -17.89
CA PRO A 295 8.19 -4.87 -16.56
C PRO A 295 9.58 -4.62 -15.97
N ASN A 296 10.62 -4.65 -16.79
CA ASN A 296 12.01 -4.45 -16.37
C ASN A 296 12.36 -3.01 -15.94
N ILE A 297 11.42 -2.07 -16.12
CA ILE A 297 11.53 -0.67 -15.65
C ILE A 297 10.26 -0.23 -14.92
N MET A 298 9.64 -1.14 -14.19
CA MET A 298 8.32 -0.93 -13.56
C MET A 298 8.24 0.35 -12.70
N GLY A 299 9.34 0.77 -12.09
CA GLY A 299 9.40 1.96 -11.23
C GLY A 299 9.17 3.28 -11.97
N ILE A 300 9.19 3.32 -13.33
CA ILE A 300 8.85 4.54 -14.10
C ILE A 300 7.32 4.78 -14.14
N GLY A 301 6.51 3.78 -13.81
CA GLY A 301 5.04 3.84 -13.90
C GLY A 301 4.40 5.07 -13.25
N PRO A 302 4.82 5.51 -12.05
CA PRO A 302 4.28 6.73 -11.42
C PRO A 302 4.42 8.01 -12.27
N VAL A 303 5.46 8.13 -13.07
CA VAL A 303 5.70 9.32 -13.91
C VAL A 303 4.58 9.47 -14.93
N GLU A 304 4.35 8.45 -15.77
CA GLU A 304 3.33 8.51 -16.81
C GLU A 304 1.91 8.48 -16.25
N ALA A 305 1.68 7.76 -15.14
CA ALA A 305 0.40 7.76 -14.46
C ALA A 305 0.05 9.14 -13.89
N SER A 306 1.02 9.85 -13.33
CA SER A 306 0.87 11.22 -12.82
C SER A 306 0.62 12.22 -13.97
N ASN A 307 1.39 12.12 -15.06
CA ASN A 307 1.18 12.93 -16.25
C ASN A 307 -0.25 12.77 -16.81
N LEU A 308 -0.74 11.54 -16.88
CA LEU A 308 -2.11 11.24 -17.30
C LEU A 308 -3.16 11.85 -16.37
N ALA A 309 -2.92 11.78 -15.04
CA ALA A 309 -3.82 12.37 -14.06
C ALA A 309 -3.84 13.90 -14.17
N LEU A 310 -2.67 14.54 -14.28
CA LEU A 310 -2.54 15.98 -14.47
C LEU A 310 -3.22 16.45 -15.76
N GLN A 311 -2.99 15.76 -16.87
CA GLN A 311 -3.65 16.05 -18.16
C GLN A 311 -5.17 16.02 -18.05
N LYS A 312 -5.74 14.99 -17.42
CA LYS A 312 -7.19 14.88 -17.20
C LYS A 312 -7.74 15.99 -16.30
N ALA A 313 -6.94 16.49 -15.38
CA ALA A 313 -7.29 17.59 -14.49
C ALA A 313 -7.14 18.98 -15.16
N GLY A 314 -6.48 19.06 -16.32
CA GLY A 314 -6.09 20.33 -16.93
C GLY A 314 -5.02 21.08 -16.12
N LEU A 315 -4.16 20.33 -15.40
CA LEU A 315 -3.12 20.84 -14.52
C LEU A 315 -1.73 20.42 -15.04
N SER A 316 -0.71 21.09 -14.54
CA SER A 316 0.71 20.78 -14.75
C SER A 316 1.39 20.39 -13.43
N LEU A 317 2.60 19.87 -13.51
CA LEU A 317 3.40 19.57 -12.32
C LEU A 317 3.72 20.82 -11.49
N ALA A 318 3.83 21.98 -12.13
CA ALA A 318 4.12 23.25 -11.46
C ALA A 318 2.94 23.76 -10.60
N ASP A 319 1.74 23.21 -10.80
CA ASP A 319 0.54 23.53 -10.00
C ASP A 319 0.48 22.70 -8.70
N MET A 320 1.43 21.78 -8.49
CA MET A 320 1.44 20.89 -7.32
C MET A 320 2.29 21.48 -6.18
N ASP A 321 1.67 21.72 -5.04
CA ASP A 321 2.35 22.15 -3.81
C ASP A 321 3.09 21.01 -3.12
N ILE A 322 2.54 19.80 -3.17
CA ILE A 322 3.07 18.61 -2.49
C ILE A 322 2.96 17.40 -3.42
N ILE A 323 4.02 16.62 -3.46
CA ILE A 323 4.08 15.33 -4.16
C ILE A 323 4.44 14.27 -3.13
N GLU A 324 3.57 13.28 -2.97
CA GLU A 324 3.83 12.07 -2.19
C GLU A 324 4.12 10.92 -3.16
N LEU A 325 5.32 10.37 -3.08
CA LEU A 325 5.80 9.31 -3.95
C LEU A 325 6.19 8.10 -3.13
N ASN A 326 5.62 6.94 -3.46
CA ASN A 326 6.07 5.66 -2.91
C ASN A 326 7.41 5.27 -3.55
N GLU A 327 8.38 4.91 -2.74
CA GLU A 327 9.75 4.59 -3.11
C GLU A 327 9.95 3.11 -3.41
#